data_7cafa2a9b0584ca159140fc990e1bdaa
#
_entry.id   7cafa2a9b0584ca159140fc990e1bdaa
#
_cell.length_a   1.000
_cell.length_b   1.000
_cell.length_c   1.000
_cell.angle_alpha   90.00
_cell.angle_beta   90.00
_cell.angle_gamma   90.00
#
_symmetry.space_group_name_H-M   'P 1'
#
loop_
_entity.id
_entity.type
_entity.pdbx_description
1 polymer ?
#
loop_
_entity_poly.entity_id
_entity_poly.type
_entity_poly.pdbx_seq_one_letter_code
_entity_poly.pdbx_strand_id
1 'polypeptide(L)'
;LLQIAIAWRIFQYVTGVEFTGATSTFLGMTYYSGITGMQLVGAVVSTGIFAGIGIIYGHELAHTKGFSFVIARWMMALSGAAHFCYAHVYNHHLELGCEDDPATAPRGRSMYAHLPKSHFGQSKFLYTMEMQRLKRLGVPFISWQNRWIRGYVMSVPTIALFWFAGGWTGIACMLLI
;
A
#
# COMPACT_ATOMS: atom_id res chain seq x y z
N LEU A 1 9.36 5.38 8.26
CA LEU A 1 9.71 4.96 9.62
C LEU A 1 8.70 3.96 10.18
N LEU A 2 7.38 4.21 10.11
CA LEU A 2 6.35 3.32 10.68
C LEU A 2 6.42 1.89 10.09
N GLN A 3 6.59 1.74 8.78
CA GLN A 3 6.74 0.44 8.12
C GLN A 3 7.99 -0.33 8.61
N ILE A 4 9.08 0.37 8.88
CA ILE A 4 10.29 -0.23 9.44
C ILE A 4 10.05 -0.66 10.89
N ALA A 5 9.37 0.18 11.67
CA ALA A 5 9.06 -0.13 13.07
C ALA A 5 8.18 -1.39 13.19
N ILE A 6 7.11 -1.49 12.40
CA ILE A 6 6.24 -2.68 12.44
C ILE A 6 6.96 -3.93 11.90
N ALA A 7 7.78 -3.81 10.85
CA ALA A 7 8.58 -4.92 10.35
C ALA A 7 9.55 -5.43 11.41
N TRP A 8 10.19 -4.55 12.18
CA TRP A 8 11.02 -4.93 13.32
C TRP A 8 10.23 -5.68 14.40
N ARG A 9 9.01 -5.23 14.71
CA ARG A 9 8.15 -5.93 15.69
C ARG A 9 7.73 -7.33 15.20
N ILE A 10 7.43 -7.46 13.91
CA ILE A 10 7.13 -8.75 13.28
C ILE A 10 8.36 -9.68 13.36
N PHE A 11 9.54 -9.16 13.05
CA PHE A 11 10.79 -9.91 13.16
C PHE A 11 11.02 -10.44 14.58
N GLN A 12 10.87 -9.58 15.61
CA GLN A 12 11.01 -9.99 17.00
C GLN A 12 9.99 -11.10 17.39
N TYR A 13 8.76 -11.00 16.90
CA TYR A 13 7.73 -12.02 17.17
C TYR A 13 8.08 -13.36 16.53
N VAL A 14 8.46 -13.37 15.26
CA VAL A 14 8.75 -14.59 14.49
C VAL A 14 10.02 -15.27 14.98
N THR A 15 11.01 -14.50 15.41
CA THR A 15 12.27 -15.04 15.97
C THR A 15 12.17 -15.45 17.42
N GLY A 16 10.99 -15.30 18.06
CA GLY A 16 10.75 -15.74 19.43
C GLY A 16 11.50 -14.93 20.50
N VAL A 17 11.80 -13.65 20.21
CA VAL A 17 12.40 -12.77 21.23
C VAL A 17 11.38 -12.52 22.33
N GLU A 18 11.69 -13.04 23.53
CA GLU A 18 10.81 -12.91 24.70
C GLU A 18 10.62 -11.45 25.13
N PHE A 19 9.39 -11.13 25.52
CA PHE A 19 9.07 -9.82 26.08
C PHE A 19 9.57 -9.75 27.53
N THR A 20 10.67 -9.02 27.73
CA THR A 20 11.33 -8.89 29.05
C THR A 20 10.96 -7.60 29.79
N GLY A 21 10.24 -6.69 29.17
CA GLY A 21 10.02 -5.34 29.70
C GLY A 21 11.24 -4.42 29.60
N ALA A 22 12.40 -4.93 29.20
CA ALA A 22 13.58 -4.10 28.95
C ALA A 22 13.36 -3.19 27.75
N THR A 23 13.88 -1.98 27.83
CA THR A 23 13.76 -0.98 26.75
C THR A 23 15.11 -0.71 26.09
N SER A 24 15.08 -0.45 24.80
CA SER A 24 16.21 0.01 24.01
C SER A 24 15.80 1.26 23.22
N THR A 25 16.76 2.14 22.97
CA THR A 25 16.49 3.36 22.19
C THR A 25 17.25 3.31 20.87
N PHE A 26 16.55 3.54 19.77
CA PHE A 26 17.12 3.63 18.44
C PHE A 26 16.53 4.85 17.69
N LEU A 27 17.37 5.71 17.17
CA LEU A 27 17.00 6.97 16.52
C LEU A 27 16.03 7.84 17.35
N GLY A 28 16.23 7.90 18.67
CA GLY A 28 15.38 8.67 19.58
C GLY A 28 14.04 8.02 19.92
N MET A 29 13.75 6.84 19.38
CA MET A 29 12.54 6.07 19.69
C MET A 29 12.88 4.96 20.70
N THR A 30 12.15 4.92 21.81
CA THR A 30 12.27 3.86 22.81
C THR A 30 11.31 2.72 22.46
N TYR A 31 11.82 1.51 22.46
CA TYR A 31 11.02 0.30 22.19
C TYR A 31 11.35 -0.79 23.21
N TYR A 32 10.38 -1.64 23.48
CA TYR A 32 10.57 -2.82 24.33
C TYR A 32 11.27 -3.95 23.57
N SER A 33 12.12 -4.70 24.25
CA SER A 33 12.70 -5.93 23.75
C SER A 33 11.63 -7.04 23.74
N GLY A 34 11.50 -7.70 22.61
CA GLY A 34 10.48 -8.72 22.38
C GLY A 34 9.05 -8.16 22.22
N ILE A 35 8.12 -9.02 21.87
CA ILE A 35 6.71 -8.68 21.66
C ILE A 35 5.83 -9.91 21.86
N THR A 36 4.70 -9.76 22.54
CA THR A 36 3.67 -10.81 22.62
C THR A 36 2.75 -10.75 21.40
N GLY A 37 2.01 -11.85 21.14
CA GLY A 37 1.04 -11.89 20.03
C GLY A 37 -0.02 -10.79 20.13
N MET A 38 -0.55 -10.51 21.34
CA MET A 38 -1.53 -9.44 21.53
C MET A 38 -0.96 -8.06 21.26
N GLN A 39 0.29 -7.81 21.64
CA GLN A 39 0.98 -6.56 21.33
C GLN A 39 1.24 -6.42 19.83
N LEU A 40 1.54 -7.52 19.12
CA LEU A 40 1.68 -7.51 17.68
C LEU A 40 0.36 -7.15 16.99
N VAL A 41 -0.75 -7.75 17.43
CA VAL A 41 -2.09 -7.38 16.91
C VAL A 41 -2.36 -5.88 17.12
N GLY A 42 -2.10 -5.36 18.31
CA GLY A 42 -2.24 -3.92 18.61
C GLY A 42 -1.35 -3.05 17.71
N ALA A 43 -0.11 -3.48 17.48
CA ALA A 43 0.83 -2.77 16.60
C ALA A 43 0.37 -2.76 15.14
N VAL A 44 -0.16 -3.89 14.63
CA VAL A 44 -0.72 -4.00 13.27
C VAL A 44 -1.92 -3.08 13.11
N VAL A 45 -2.89 -3.13 14.04
CA VAL A 45 -4.09 -2.28 14.01
C VAL A 45 -3.72 -0.80 14.06
N SER A 46 -2.84 -0.40 14.98
CA SER A 46 -2.38 0.99 15.10
C SER A 46 -1.67 1.45 13.81
N THR A 47 -0.83 0.58 13.25
CA THR A 47 -0.12 0.89 11.98
C THR A 47 -1.13 1.05 10.83
N GLY A 48 -2.18 0.20 10.77
CA GLY A 48 -3.24 0.31 9.77
C GLY A 48 -4.00 1.63 9.85
N ILE A 49 -4.33 2.10 11.05
CA ILE A 49 -4.97 3.41 11.26
C ILE A 49 -4.10 4.54 10.72
N PHE A 50 -2.81 4.56 11.07
CA PHE A 50 -1.88 5.58 10.56
C PHE A 50 -1.62 5.45 9.06
N ALA A 51 -1.60 4.23 8.52
CA ALA A 51 -1.50 3.99 7.08
C ALA A 51 -2.72 4.55 6.35
N GLY A 52 -3.93 4.34 6.89
CA GLY A 52 -5.16 4.94 6.36
C GLY A 52 -5.10 6.47 6.30
N ILE A 53 -4.60 7.13 7.35
CA ILE A 53 -4.36 8.58 7.33
C ILE A 53 -3.35 8.94 6.22
N GLY A 54 -2.27 8.16 6.09
CA GLY A 54 -1.28 8.33 5.01
C GLY A 54 -1.89 8.21 3.62
N ILE A 55 -2.83 7.29 3.42
CA ILE A 55 -3.58 7.12 2.16
C ILE A 55 -4.39 8.37 1.82
N ILE A 56 -5.05 9.00 2.81
CA ILE A 56 -5.80 10.25 2.60
C ILE A 56 -4.88 11.36 2.06
N TYR A 57 -3.72 11.57 2.68
CA TYR A 57 -2.76 12.55 2.19
C TYR A 57 -2.20 12.18 0.82
N GLY A 58 -1.89 10.91 0.59
CA GLY A 58 -1.45 10.41 -0.72
C GLY A 58 -2.51 10.61 -1.81
N HIS A 59 -3.78 10.44 -1.47
CA HIS A 59 -4.92 10.72 -2.34
C HIS A 59 -4.97 12.20 -2.74
N GLU A 60 -4.91 13.12 -1.79
CA GLU A 60 -4.89 14.57 -2.06
C GLU A 60 -3.71 14.98 -2.94
N LEU A 61 -2.52 14.45 -2.64
CA LEU A 61 -1.33 14.71 -3.44
C LEU A 61 -1.39 14.10 -4.85
N ALA A 62 -2.23 13.07 -5.07
CA ALA A 62 -2.43 12.49 -6.40
C ALA A 62 -3.11 13.45 -7.39
N HIS A 63 -3.80 14.49 -6.90
CA HIS A 63 -4.37 15.57 -7.72
C HIS A 63 -3.35 16.64 -8.13
N THR A 64 -2.13 16.57 -7.62
CA THR A 64 -1.08 17.55 -7.93
C THR A 64 -0.18 17.08 -9.08
N LYS A 65 0.80 17.91 -9.43
CA LYS A 65 1.81 17.63 -10.46
C LYS A 65 3.22 17.72 -9.88
N GLY A 66 4.20 17.24 -10.65
CA GLY A 66 5.61 17.38 -10.28
C GLY A 66 6.00 16.51 -9.08
N PHE A 67 6.78 17.08 -8.17
CA PHE A 67 7.35 16.35 -7.05
C PHE A 67 6.29 15.83 -6.06
N SER A 68 5.24 16.61 -5.82
CA SER A 68 4.13 16.20 -4.93
C SER A 68 3.42 14.94 -5.44
N PHE A 69 3.24 14.81 -6.74
CA PHE A 69 2.69 13.60 -7.35
C PHE A 69 3.63 12.38 -7.17
N VAL A 70 4.94 12.59 -7.20
CA VAL A 70 5.91 11.51 -6.90
C VAL A 70 5.78 11.07 -5.47
N ILE A 71 5.63 11.99 -4.51
CA ILE A 71 5.37 11.68 -3.10
C ILE A 71 4.08 10.87 -2.96
N ALA A 72 2.98 11.29 -3.59
CA ALA A 72 1.70 10.56 -3.60
C ALA A 72 1.90 9.08 -3.99
N ARG A 73 2.61 8.85 -5.08
CA ARG A 73 2.87 7.49 -5.57
C ARG A 73 3.68 6.64 -4.57
N TRP A 74 4.68 7.23 -3.91
CA TRP A 74 5.42 6.52 -2.86
C TRP A 74 4.57 6.23 -1.63
N MET A 75 3.72 7.18 -1.21
CA MET A 75 2.79 6.95 -0.10
C MET A 75 1.83 5.80 -0.43
N MET A 76 1.26 5.79 -1.64
CA MET A 76 0.39 4.69 -2.10
C MET A 76 1.16 3.37 -2.28
N ALA A 77 2.44 3.42 -2.67
CA ALA A 77 3.28 2.23 -2.81
C ALA A 77 3.50 1.51 -1.47
N LEU A 78 3.56 2.26 -0.35
CA LEU A 78 3.67 1.68 1.00
C LEU A 78 2.46 0.81 1.37
N SER A 79 1.30 1.04 0.75
CA SER A 79 0.08 0.25 0.91
C SER A 79 -0.19 -0.68 -0.30
N GLY A 80 0.81 -0.89 -1.17
CA GLY A 80 0.66 -1.72 -2.37
C GLY A 80 -0.20 -1.12 -3.48
N ALA A 81 -0.59 0.15 -3.39
CA ALA A 81 -1.59 0.78 -4.26
C ALA A 81 -1.04 1.95 -5.11
N ALA A 82 0.25 1.95 -5.49
CA ALA A 82 0.82 3.05 -6.29
C ALA A 82 0.15 3.25 -7.66
N HIS A 83 -0.54 2.24 -8.19
CA HIS A 83 -1.36 2.33 -9.39
C HIS A 83 -2.61 3.21 -9.19
N PHE A 84 -3.07 3.35 -7.95
CA PHE A 84 -4.24 4.15 -7.57
C PHE A 84 -4.14 5.59 -8.08
N CYS A 85 -2.99 6.25 -7.93
CA CYS A 85 -2.82 7.65 -8.34
C CYS A 85 -3.21 7.90 -9.81
N TYR A 86 -2.99 6.94 -10.68
CA TYR A 86 -3.40 7.05 -12.09
C TYR A 86 -4.85 6.62 -12.31
N ALA A 87 -5.26 5.48 -11.75
CA ALA A 87 -6.61 4.98 -11.90
C ALA A 87 -7.64 5.97 -11.32
N HIS A 88 -7.32 6.59 -10.18
CA HIS A 88 -8.16 7.58 -9.53
C HIS A 88 -8.43 8.80 -10.42
N VAL A 89 -7.36 9.42 -10.93
CA VAL A 89 -7.49 10.65 -11.74
C VAL A 89 -8.06 10.37 -13.14
N TYR A 90 -7.70 9.24 -13.76
CA TYR A 90 -8.06 8.96 -15.15
C TYR A 90 -9.32 8.09 -15.32
N ASN A 91 -9.85 7.49 -14.26
CA ASN A 91 -11.07 6.72 -14.29
C ASN A 91 -12.11 7.24 -13.30
N HIS A 92 -11.83 7.14 -12.01
CA HIS A 92 -12.80 7.45 -10.97
C HIS A 92 -13.37 8.88 -11.13
N HIS A 93 -12.54 9.88 -11.39
CA HIS A 93 -13.02 11.26 -11.62
C HIS A 93 -13.87 11.44 -12.86
N LEU A 94 -13.73 10.57 -13.87
CA LEU A 94 -14.52 10.63 -15.09
C LEU A 94 -15.82 9.85 -15.00
N GLU A 95 -15.79 8.72 -14.27
CA GLU A 95 -16.88 7.75 -14.20
C GLU A 95 -17.52 7.67 -12.79
N LEU A 96 -17.26 8.68 -11.94
CA LEU A 96 -17.76 8.71 -10.57
C LEU A 96 -19.28 8.49 -10.51
N GLY A 97 -19.69 7.44 -9.78
CA GLY A 97 -21.08 7.06 -9.62
C GLY A 97 -21.64 6.18 -10.74
N CYS A 98 -20.87 5.93 -11.81
CA CYS A 98 -21.25 5.01 -12.87
C CYS A 98 -20.98 3.54 -12.47
N GLU A 99 -21.69 2.59 -13.11
CA GLU A 99 -21.50 1.15 -12.88
C GLU A 99 -20.10 0.66 -13.30
N ASP A 100 -19.50 1.31 -14.28
CA ASP A 100 -18.17 0.98 -14.81
C ASP A 100 -17.03 1.50 -13.95
N ASP A 101 -17.30 2.34 -12.94
CA ASP A 101 -16.27 2.80 -12.00
C ASP A 101 -16.01 1.75 -10.91
N PRO A 102 -14.85 1.08 -10.92
CA PRO A 102 -14.53 0.08 -9.89
C PRO A 102 -14.34 0.67 -8.49
N ALA A 103 -14.13 1.98 -8.38
CA ALA A 103 -13.98 2.68 -7.11
C ALA A 103 -15.34 3.08 -6.50
N THR A 104 -16.40 3.15 -7.29
CA THR A 104 -17.75 3.41 -6.80
C THR A 104 -18.37 2.16 -6.19
N ALA A 105 -18.72 2.22 -4.89
CA ALA A 105 -19.37 1.12 -4.19
C ALA A 105 -20.87 1.09 -4.50
N PRO A 106 -21.41 0.00 -5.05
CA PRO A 106 -22.87 -0.18 -5.17
C PRO A 106 -23.54 -0.12 -3.81
N ARG A 107 -24.76 0.45 -3.79
CA ARG A 107 -25.56 0.54 -2.57
C ARG A 107 -25.74 -0.83 -1.90
N GLY A 108 -25.51 -0.91 -0.60
CA GLY A 108 -25.65 -2.13 0.18
C GLY A 108 -24.44 -3.08 0.13
N ARG A 109 -23.40 -2.79 -0.64
CA ARG A 109 -22.17 -3.59 -0.61
C ARG A 109 -21.34 -3.29 0.62
N SER A 110 -20.90 -4.32 1.35
CA SER A 110 -19.99 -4.14 2.47
C SER A 110 -18.63 -3.64 2.00
N MET A 111 -17.95 -2.85 2.84
CA MET A 111 -16.59 -2.36 2.57
C MET A 111 -15.60 -3.52 2.31
N TYR A 112 -15.66 -4.57 3.11
CA TYR A 112 -14.77 -5.74 2.97
C TYR A 112 -14.93 -6.45 1.63
N ALA A 113 -16.14 -6.53 1.09
CA ALA A 113 -16.40 -7.10 -0.23
C ALA A 113 -16.06 -6.11 -1.36
N HIS A 114 -16.10 -4.80 -1.10
CA HIS A 114 -15.81 -3.77 -2.08
C HIS A 114 -14.31 -3.56 -2.28
N LEU A 115 -13.50 -3.48 -1.21
CA LEU A 115 -12.07 -3.18 -1.29
C LEU A 115 -11.30 -4.06 -2.29
N PRO A 116 -11.38 -5.40 -2.26
CA PRO A 116 -10.68 -6.22 -3.25
C PRO A 116 -11.16 -5.94 -4.69
N LYS A 117 -12.48 -5.81 -4.89
CA LYS A 117 -13.03 -5.54 -6.21
C LYS A 117 -12.57 -4.19 -6.76
N SER A 118 -12.56 -3.16 -5.92
CA SER A 118 -12.08 -1.83 -6.27
C SER A 118 -10.59 -1.87 -6.63
N HIS A 119 -9.76 -2.49 -5.80
CA HIS A 119 -8.33 -2.60 -6.04
C HIS A 119 -8.00 -3.30 -7.37
N PHE A 120 -8.56 -4.48 -7.59
CA PHE A 120 -8.34 -5.22 -8.85
C PHE A 120 -8.99 -4.54 -10.06
N GLY A 121 -10.16 -3.94 -9.89
CA GLY A 121 -10.84 -3.20 -10.95
C GLY A 121 -10.04 -1.99 -11.42
N GLN A 122 -9.54 -1.18 -10.50
CA GLN A 122 -8.68 -0.04 -10.80
C GLN A 122 -7.36 -0.46 -11.45
N SER A 123 -6.76 -1.56 -10.98
CA SER A 123 -5.55 -2.12 -11.59
C SER A 123 -5.80 -2.59 -13.03
N LYS A 124 -6.92 -3.28 -13.28
CA LYS A 124 -7.34 -3.72 -14.61
C LYS A 124 -7.58 -2.53 -15.53
N PHE A 125 -8.24 -1.49 -15.04
CA PHE A 125 -8.46 -0.26 -15.81
C PHE A 125 -7.11 0.36 -16.23
N LEU A 126 -6.20 0.58 -15.28
CA LEU A 126 -4.89 1.15 -15.58
C LEU A 126 -4.09 0.28 -16.56
N TYR A 127 -4.15 -1.05 -16.42
CA TYR A 127 -3.52 -1.98 -17.37
C TYR A 127 -4.04 -1.75 -18.79
N THR A 128 -5.36 -1.71 -18.96
CA THR A 128 -5.99 -1.53 -20.27
C THR A 128 -5.64 -0.17 -20.88
N MET A 129 -5.71 0.88 -20.06
CA MET A 129 -5.34 2.25 -20.47
C MET A 129 -3.87 2.32 -20.91
N GLU A 130 -2.95 1.70 -20.16
CA GLU A 130 -1.53 1.71 -20.49
C GLU A 130 -1.23 0.89 -21.73
N MET A 131 -1.89 -0.24 -21.95
CA MET A 131 -1.78 -1.01 -23.19
C MET A 131 -2.10 -0.15 -24.41
N GLN A 132 -3.22 0.57 -24.35
CA GLN A 132 -3.63 1.45 -25.45
C GLN A 132 -2.68 2.64 -25.65
N ARG A 133 -2.23 3.25 -24.53
CA ARG A 133 -1.29 4.37 -24.57
C ARG A 133 0.05 3.98 -25.17
N LEU A 134 0.64 2.88 -24.69
CA LEU A 134 1.95 2.40 -25.17
C LEU A 134 1.89 1.96 -26.63
N LYS A 135 0.79 1.31 -27.05
CA LYS A 135 0.57 0.97 -28.46
C LYS A 135 0.58 2.22 -29.35
N ARG A 136 -0.09 3.31 -28.93
CA ARG A 136 -0.09 4.60 -29.67
C ARG A 136 1.29 5.25 -29.74
N LEU A 137 2.13 5.04 -28.71
CA LEU A 137 3.49 5.59 -28.65
C LEU A 137 4.52 4.71 -29.33
N GLY A 138 4.17 3.52 -29.83
CA GLY A 138 5.12 2.56 -30.39
C GLY A 138 6.10 1.99 -29.36
N VAL A 139 5.75 2.00 -28.05
CA VAL A 139 6.63 1.56 -26.96
C VAL A 139 6.18 0.16 -26.48
N PRO A 140 7.13 -0.77 -26.27
CA PRO A 140 6.79 -2.11 -25.78
C PRO A 140 6.15 -2.06 -24.38
N PHE A 141 5.30 -3.05 -24.10
CA PHE A 141 4.59 -3.12 -22.79
C PHE A 141 5.58 -3.25 -21.63
N ILE A 142 6.64 -4.05 -21.78
CA ILE A 142 7.71 -4.15 -20.79
C ILE A 142 8.68 -2.99 -20.99
N SER A 143 8.32 -1.86 -20.40
CA SER A 143 9.08 -0.61 -20.47
C SER A 143 8.90 0.17 -19.18
N TRP A 144 9.92 0.91 -18.78
CA TRP A 144 9.83 1.84 -17.65
C TRP A 144 8.84 2.99 -17.88
N GLN A 145 8.43 3.21 -19.12
CA GLN A 145 7.36 4.17 -19.45
C GLN A 145 5.97 3.64 -19.05
N ASN A 146 5.83 2.33 -18.79
CA ASN A 146 4.58 1.72 -18.36
C ASN A 146 4.27 2.11 -16.91
N ARG A 147 3.20 2.87 -16.72
CA ARG A 147 2.76 3.36 -15.40
C ARG A 147 2.23 2.24 -14.51
N TRP A 148 1.60 1.23 -15.11
CA TRP A 148 1.11 0.05 -14.40
C TRP A 148 2.28 -0.76 -13.82
N ILE A 149 3.30 -1.09 -14.62
CA ILE A 149 4.51 -1.78 -14.15
C ILE A 149 5.20 -0.97 -13.05
N ARG A 150 5.42 0.33 -13.27
CA ARG A 150 6.06 1.20 -12.26
C ARG A 150 5.28 1.24 -10.94
N GLY A 151 3.95 1.21 -10.99
CA GLY A 151 3.12 1.17 -9.79
C GLY A 151 3.43 -0.06 -8.94
N TYR A 152 3.50 -1.23 -9.55
CA TYR A 152 3.82 -2.46 -8.82
C TYR A 152 5.29 -2.54 -8.39
N VAL A 153 6.23 -2.15 -9.25
CA VAL A 153 7.65 -2.12 -8.89
C VAL A 153 7.93 -1.22 -7.70
N MET A 154 7.23 -0.08 -7.57
CA MET A 154 7.35 0.79 -6.41
C MET A 154 6.90 0.15 -5.10
N SER A 155 6.03 -0.85 -5.14
CA SER A 155 5.57 -1.57 -3.94
C SER A 155 6.51 -2.72 -3.54
N VAL A 156 7.42 -3.15 -4.42
CA VAL A 156 8.36 -4.26 -4.15
C VAL A 156 9.20 -4.04 -2.88
N PRO A 157 9.77 -2.85 -2.61
CA PRO A 157 10.53 -2.64 -1.38
C PRO A 157 9.72 -2.87 -0.11
N THR A 158 8.44 -2.49 -0.10
CA THR A 158 7.55 -2.73 1.04
C THR A 158 7.26 -4.21 1.21
N ILE A 159 6.92 -4.91 0.13
CA ILE A 159 6.68 -6.36 0.15
C ILE A 159 7.93 -7.10 0.63
N ALA A 160 9.10 -6.74 0.10
CA ALA A 160 10.38 -7.32 0.50
C ALA A 160 10.67 -7.09 2.00
N LEU A 161 10.43 -5.86 2.50
CA LEU A 161 10.63 -5.54 3.92
C LEU A 161 9.82 -6.47 4.83
N PHE A 162 8.53 -6.66 4.54
CA PHE A 162 7.66 -7.52 5.33
C PHE A 162 7.98 -9.00 5.16
N TRP A 163 8.39 -9.42 3.97
CA TRP A 163 8.85 -10.79 3.73
C TRP A 163 10.11 -11.11 4.52
N PHE A 164 11.11 -10.25 4.49
CA PHE A 164 12.34 -10.46 5.27
C PHE A 164 12.12 -10.34 6.78
N ALA A 165 11.14 -9.54 7.22
CA ALA A 165 10.80 -9.43 8.63
C ALA A 165 10.14 -10.68 9.20
N GLY A 166 9.36 -11.44 8.43
CA GLY A 166 8.63 -12.57 9.00
C GLY A 166 8.00 -13.53 8.00
N GLY A 167 8.49 -13.59 6.77
CA GLY A 167 7.98 -14.51 5.74
C GLY A 167 6.46 -14.33 5.53
N TRP A 168 5.72 -15.42 5.58
CA TRP A 168 4.26 -15.39 5.41
C TRP A 168 3.54 -14.63 6.52
N THR A 169 4.03 -14.67 7.76
CA THR A 169 3.49 -13.86 8.87
C THR A 169 3.66 -12.37 8.57
N GLY A 170 4.81 -11.97 8.04
CA GLY A 170 5.05 -10.60 7.61
C GLY A 170 4.08 -10.15 6.53
N ILE A 171 3.89 -10.96 5.48
CA ILE A 171 2.92 -10.67 4.41
C ILE A 171 1.49 -10.60 4.95
N ALA A 172 1.08 -11.52 5.84
CA ALA A 172 -0.24 -11.47 6.47
C ALA A 172 -0.45 -10.16 7.26
N CYS A 173 0.53 -9.74 8.07
CA CYS A 173 0.48 -8.45 8.76
C CYS A 173 0.39 -7.26 7.79
N MET A 174 1.16 -7.28 6.71
CA MET A 174 1.10 -6.23 5.67
C MET A 174 -0.28 -6.11 5.03
N LEU A 175 -0.97 -7.24 4.79
CA LEU A 175 -2.32 -7.24 4.21
C LEU A 175 -3.41 -6.78 5.19
N LEU A 176 -3.13 -6.81 6.50
CA LEU A 176 -4.03 -6.33 7.55
C LEU A 176 -3.81 -4.84 7.91
N ILE A 177 -2.70 -4.26 7.50
CA ILE A 177 -2.38 -2.83 7.60
C ILE A 177 -3.04 -2.05 6.48
#